data_5ba392408177d2ff5f889ca73d8eb968
#
_entry.id   5ba392408177d2ff5f889ca73d8eb968
#
_cell.length_a   1.000
_cell.length_b   1.000
_cell.length_c   1.000
_cell.angle_alpha   90.00
_cell.angle_beta   90.00
_cell.angle_gamma   90.00
#
_symmetry.space_group_name_H-M   'P 1'
#
loop_
_entity.id
_entity.type
_entity.pdbx_description
1 polymer ?
#
loop_
_entity_poly.entity_id
_entity_poly.type
_entity_poly.pdbx_seq_one_letter_code
_entity_poly.pdbx_strand_id
1 'polypeptide(L)'
;RLASARGLGDVYKRQALIFDHEQFDEVWVCHKDGSPYVGMKYQGIPSMGIWSMPNAPFVCLEPWMGRCDNVGFNKDISEKPFINHVDAGETFVNGYELIVAVNHK
;
A
#
# COMPACT_ATOMS: atom_id res chain seq x y z
N ARG A 1 -5.61 -2.17 12.41
CA ARG A 1 -5.07 -3.52 12.17
C ARG A 1 -3.65 -3.43 11.62
N LEU A 2 -2.76 -4.18 12.22
CA LEU A 2 -1.36 -4.21 11.83
C LEU A 2 -1.06 -5.43 10.96
N ALA A 3 -0.20 -5.25 9.98
CA ALA A 3 0.33 -6.33 9.17
C ALA A 3 1.85 -6.33 9.27
N SER A 4 2.45 -7.50 9.18
CA SER A 4 3.90 -7.68 9.20
C SER A 4 4.32 -8.48 7.98
N ALA A 5 5.38 -8.01 7.32
CA ALA A 5 5.99 -8.70 6.19
C ALA A 5 7.49 -8.79 6.44
N ARG A 6 8.03 -9.98 6.28
CA ARG A 6 9.47 -10.26 6.44
C ARG A 6 10.00 -10.95 5.20
N GLY A 7 11.26 -10.77 4.91
CA GLY A 7 11.92 -11.43 3.80
C GLY A 7 11.47 -10.94 2.44
N LEU A 8 10.92 -9.73 2.38
CA LEU A 8 10.39 -9.16 1.15
C LEU A 8 11.43 -9.17 0.03
N GLY A 9 12.67 -8.80 0.32
CA GLY A 9 13.73 -8.78 -0.66
C GLY A 9 14.26 -10.17 -1.04
N ASP A 10 14.07 -11.16 -0.18
CA ASP A 10 14.58 -12.51 -0.39
C ASP A 10 13.65 -13.36 -1.26
N VAL A 11 12.36 -13.24 -1.03
CA VAL A 11 11.35 -14.12 -1.65
C VAL A 11 10.74 -13.48 -2.88
N TYR A 12 10.44 -12.19 -2.83
CA TYR A 12 9.70 -11.49 -3.88
C TYR A 12 10.55 -10.40 -4.53
N LYS A 13 11.70 -10.80 -5.06
CA LYS A 13 12.61 -9.88 -5.74
C LYS A 13 11.89 -9.16 -6.87
N ARG A 14 11.88 -7.82 -6.82
CA ARG A 14 11.29 -6.94 -7.84
C ARG A 14 9.77 -7.06 -7.99
N GLN A 15 9.09 -7.69 -7.02
CA GLN A 15 7.63 -7.78 -7.03
C GLN A 15 7.05 -7.05 -5.83
N ALA A 16 5.95 -6.35 -6.06
CA ALA A 16 5.19 -5.75 -4.97
C ALA A 16 4.34 -6.81 -4.29
N LEU A 17 4.26 -6.75 -2.97
CA LEU A 17 3.22 -7.46 -2.24
C LEU A 17 1.98 -6.58 -2.27
N ILE A 18 0.87 -7.13 -2.75
CA ILE A 18 -0.37 -6.39 -2.90
C ILE A 18 -1.40 -6.95 -1.92
N PHE A 19 -1.93 -6.08 -1.08
CA PHE A 19 -2.97 -6.40 -0.12
C PHE A 19 -4.26 -5.72 -0.54
N ASP A 20 -5.18 -6.47 -1.13
CA ASP A 20 -6.46 -5.96 -1.61
C ASP A 20 -7.53 -6.02 -0.53
N HIS A 21 -8.66 -5.36 -0.80
CA HIS A 21 -9.89 -5.44 0.00
C HIS A 21 -9.75 -4.82 1.40
N GLU A 22 -8.98 -3.76 1.53
CA GLU A 22 -8.84 -3.02 2.79
C GLU A 22 -8.52 -3.93 3.98
N GLN A 23 -7.57 -4.86 3.79
CA GLN A 23 -7.24 -5.83 4.84
C GLN A 23 -6.72 -5.18 6.12
N PHE A 24 -6.14 -4.00 6.01
CA PHE A 24 -5.68 -3.20 7.13
C PHE A 24 -5.71 -1.72 6.73
N ASP A 25 -5.70 -0.85 7.72
CA ASP A 25 -5.73 0.60 7.54
C ASP A 25 -4.50 1.30 8.12
N GLU A 26 -3.52 0.54 8.57
CA GLU A 26 -2.31 1.05 9.17
C GLU A 26 -1.16 0.09 8.89
N VAL A 27 -0.04 0.64 8.46
CA VAL A 27 1.17 -0.14 8.18
C VAL A 27 2.38 0.60 8.74
N TRP A 28 3.33 -0.14 9.30
CA TRP A 28 4.53 0.42 9.89
C TRP A 28 5.78 -0.26 9.38
N VAL A 29 6.77 0.55 9.08
CA VAL A 29 8.15 0.09 8.90
C VAL A 29 8.80 0.14 10.28
N CYS A 30 9.40 -0.97 10.67
CA CYS A 30 10.02 -1.10 11.98
C CYS A 30 11.50 -1.48 11.84
N HIS A 31 12.27 -1.12 12.84
CA HIS A 31 13.63 -1.61 12.99
C HIS A 31 13.61 -3.11 13.30
N LYS A 32 14.77 -3.75 13.25
CA LYS A 32 14.89 -5.20 13.51
C LYS A 32 14.42 -5.58 14.91
N ASP A 33 14.54 -4.68 15.87
CA ASP A 33 14.10 -4.91 17.24
C ASP A 33 12.59 -4.73 17.44
N GLY A 34 11.87 -4.38 16.35
CA GLY A 34 10.43 -4.16 16.37
C GLY A 34 10.01 -2.74 16.69
N SER A 35 10.94 -1.84 17.01
CA SER A 35 10.58 -0.46 17.29
C SER A 35 10.14 0.25 16.01
N PRO A 36 9.10 1.10 16.09
CA PRO A 36 8.56 1.76 14.91
C PRO A 36 9.52 2.82 14.36
N TYR A 37 9.53 2.91 13.04
CA TYR A 37 10.32 3.90 12.30
C TYR A 37 9.42 4.92 11.62
N VAL A 38 8.59 4.47 10.70
CA VAL A 38 7.63 5.32 10.02
C VAL A 38 6.36 4.51 9.75
N GLY A 39 5.22 5.15 9.91
CA GLY A 39 3.94 4.52 9.68
C GLY A 39 3.08 5.29 8.70
N MET A 40 2.09 4.61 8.17
CA MET A 40 1.10 5.18 7.29
C MET A 40 -0.28 4.72 7.73
N LYS A 41 -1.20 5.69 7.89
CA LYS A 41 -2.60 5.43 8.18
C LYS A 41 -3.47 5.95 7.05
N TYR A 42 -4.51 5.21 6.72
CA TYR A 42 -5.41 5.56 5.63
C TYR A 42 -6.77 4.90 5.81
N GLN A 43 -7.75 5.42 5.10
CA GLN A 43 -9.10 4.85 5.07
C GLN A 43 -9.63 4.90 3.64
N GLY A 44 -10.49 3.93 3.30
CA GLY A 44 -11.15 3.90 2.00
C GLY A 44 -10.22 3.68 0.82
N ILE A 45 -9.03 3.12 1.06
CA ILE A 45 -8.08 2.79 0.01
C ILE A 45 -8.10 1.27 -0.15
N PRO A 46 -8.53 0.76 -1.31
CA PRO A 46 -8.77 -0.67 -1.47
C PRO A 46 -7.51 -1.53 -1.45
N SER A 47 -6.37 -1.00 -1.87
CA SER A 47 -5.16 -1.81 -2.01
C SER A 47 -3.95 -1.11 -1.43
N MET A 48 -3.05 -1.89 -0.84
CA MET A 48 -1.75 -1.44 -0.38
C MET A 48 -0.67 -2.26 -1.06
N GLY A 49 0.23 -1.60 -1.77
CA GLY A 49 1.42 -2.20 -2.34
C GLY A 49 2.62 -1.97 -1.43
N ILE A 50 3.42 -3.00 -1.22
CA ILE A 50 4.67 -2.90 -0.47
C ILE A 50 5.77 -3.49 -1.35
N TRP A 51 6.81 -2.72 -1.57
CA TRP A 51 7.87 -3.12 -2.50
C TRP A 51 9.22 -2.59 -2.07
N SER A 52 10.23 -3.38 -2.30
CA SER A 52 11.62 -2.94 -2.17
C SER A 52 12.52 -3.72 -3.13
N MET A 53 13.73 -3.23 -3.33
CA MET A 53 14.78 -3.92 -4.08
C MET A 53 15.67 -4.71 -3.11
N PRO A 54 16.18 -5.88 -3.51
CA PRO A 54 17.18 -6.58 -2.70
C PRO A 54 18.38 -5.68 -2.42
N ASN A 55 18.82 -5.66 -1.17
CA ASN A 55 19.98 -4.89 -0.71
C ASN A 55 19.88 -3.38 -0.89
N ALA A 56 18.71 -2.86 -1.22
CA ALA A 56 18.48 -1.42 -1.31
C ALA A 56 18.00 -0.86 0.03
N PRO A 57 18.44 0.34 0.41
CA PRO A 57 18.12 0.91 1.71
C PRO A 57 16.78 1.64 1.70
N PHE A 58 15.75 1.04 1.12
CA PHE A 58 14.41 1.64 1.08
C PHE A 58 13.31 0.59 1.02
N VAL A 59 12.11 1.02 1.37
CA VAL A 59 10.87 0.28 1.14
C VAL A 59 9.81 1.27 0.69
N CYS A 60 9.01 0.87 -0.29
CA CYS A 60 7.88 1.67 -0.75
C CYS A 60 6.59 1.19 -0.10
N LEU A 61 5.87 2.12 0.49
CA LEU A 61 4.51 1.90 0.97
C LEU A 61 3.58 2.67 0.04
N GLU A 62 2.76 1.95 -0.71
CA GLU A 62 2.01 2.52 -1.81
C GLU A 62 0.51 2.27 -1.64
N PRO A 63 -0.23 3.24 -1.09
CA PRO A 63 -1.69 3.12 -1.03
C PRO A 63 -2.26 3.32 -2.44
N TRP A 64 -2.99 2.34 -2.93
CA TRP A 64 -3.52 2.36 -4.29
C TRP A 64 -5.03 2.51 -4.31
N MET A 65 -5.52 3.52 -5.04
CA MET A 65 -6.93 3.75 -5.30
C MET A 65 -7.40 3.06 -6.60
N GLY A 66 -6.69 2.13 -7.06
CA GLY A 66 -6.88 1.33 -8.25
C GLY A 66 -5.57 0.64 -8.55
N ARG A 67 -5.59 -0.36 -9.39
CA ARG A 67 -4.38 -1.08 -9.76
C ARG A 67 -4.47 -1.62 -11.17
N CYS A 68 -3.42 -2.26 -11.62
CA CYS A 68 -3.38 -2.87 -12.94
C CYS A 68 -4.49 -3.92 -13.12
N ASP A 69 -4.80 -4.24 -14.36
CA ASP A 69 -5.80 -5.23 -14.70
C ASP A 69 -5.45 -6.60 -14.14
N ASN A 70 -6.47 -7.34 -13.75
CA ASN A 70 -6.32 -8.75 -13.48
C ASN A 70 -5.99 -9.49 -14.77
N VAL A 71 -5.28 -10.59 -14.65
CA VAL A 71 -4.98 -11.44 -15.80
C VAL A 71 -6.29 -11.86 -16.47
N GLY A 72 -6.35 -11.63 -17.79
CA GLY A 72 -7.54 -11.96 -18.56
C GLY A 72 -8.65 -10.91 -18.58
N PHE A 73 -8.47 -9.78 -17.89
CA PHE A 73 -9.47 -8.72 -17.94
C PHE A 73 -9.54 -8.14 -19.36
N ASN A 74 -10.73 -8.16 -19.96
CA ASN A 74 -10.96 -7.70 -21.32
C ASN A 74 -12.28 -6.94 -21.47
N LYS A 75 -12.82 -6.43 -20.37
CA LYS A 75 -14.11 -5.76 -20.33
C LYS A 75 -13.91 -4.24 -20.37
N ASP A 76 -15.04 -3.52 -20.39
CA ASP A 76 -15.04 -2.08 -20.28
C ASP A 76 -14.37 -1.61 -18.99
N ILE A 77 -13.70 -0.46 -19.04
CA ILE A 77 -13.00 0.08 -17.88
C ILE A 77 -13.91 0.26 -16.66
N SER A 78 -15.20 0.56 -16.90
CA SER A 78 -16.17 0.70 -15.82
C SER A 78 -16.39 -0.58 -15.01
N GLU A 79 -16.03 -1.73 -15.57
CA GLU A 79 -16.16 -3.03 -14.93
C GLU A 79 -14.87 -3.50 -14.25
N LYS A 80 -13.80 -2.72 -14.36
CA LYS A 80 -12.51 -3.07 -13.77
C LYS A 80 -12.61 -3.08 -12.25
N PRO A 81 -12.10 -4.13 -11.57
CA PRO A 81 -12.06 -4.15 -10.11
C PRO A 81 -11.35 -2.91 -9.54
N PHE A 82 -11.93 -2.34 -8.49
CA PHE A 82 -11.41 -1.17 -7.78
C PHE A 82 -11.34 0.11 -8.60
N ILE A 83 -12.04 0.17 -9.73
CA ILE A 83 -12.08 1.39 -10.53
C ILE A 83 -12.81 2.50 -9.77
N ASN A 84 -12.33 3.72 -9.91
CA ASN A 84 -12.98 4.89 -9.32
C ASN A 84 -13.75 5.62 -10.41
N HIS A 85 -14.88 6.22 -10.02
CA HIS A 85 -15.72 6.99 -10.91
C HIS A 85 -16.10 8.31 -10.26
N VAL A 86 -16.04 9.40 -11.04
CA VAL A 86 -16.46 10.73 -10.60
C VAL A 86 -17.32 11.32 -11.71
N ASP A 87 -18.52 11.75 -11.37
CA ASP A 87 -19.40 12.40 -12.31
C ASP A 87 -18.94 13.83 -12.62
N ALA A 88 -19.41 14.35 -13.75
CA ALA A 88 -19.08 15.72 -14.15
C ALA A 88 -19.46 16.70 -13.03
N GLY A 89 -18.55 17.58 -12.67
CA GLY A 89 -18.76 18.57 -11.62
C GLY A 89 -18.53 18.08 -10.20
N GLU A 90 -18.33 16.78 -10.00
CA GLU A 90 -18.03 16.22 -8.70
C GLU A 90 -16.53 16.15 -8.45
N THR A 91 -16.13 16.02 -7.19
CA THR A 91 -14.74 15.95 -6.78
C THR A 91 -14.50 14.66 -6.00
N PHE A 92 -13.45 13.94 -6.35
CA PHE A 92 -12.97 12.80 -5.58
C PHE A 92 -11.80 13.25 -4.69
N VAL A 93 -11.89 12.94 -3.40
CA VAL A 93 -10.83 13.29 -2.44
C VAL A 93 -10.48 12.07 -1.62
N ASN A 94 -9.18 11.84 -1.49
CA ASN A 94 -8.66 10.84 -0.57
C ASN A 94 -7.26 11.26 -0.12
N GLY A 95 -6.74 10.57 0.88
CA GLY A 95 -5.43 10.88 1.40
C GLY A 95 -4.97 9.86 2.42
N TYR A 96 -3.79 10.10 2.96
CA TYR A 96 -3.21 9.28 4.01
C TYR A 96 -2.36 10.14 4.93
N GLU A 97 -2.07 9.60 6.10
CA GLU A 97 -1.18 10.24 7.08
C GLU A 97 0.14 9.50 7.14
N LEU A 98 1.23 10.24 7.17
CA LEU A 98 2.55 9.71 7.48
C LEU A 98 2.86 10.03 8.93
N ILE A 99 3.32 9.03 9.67
CA ILE A 99 3.66 9.16 11.07
C ILE A 99 5.13 8.82 11.23
N VAL A 100 5.91 9.80 11.65
CA VAL A 100 7.33 9.60 11.90
C VAL A 100 7.51 9.34 13.38
N ALA A 101 8.07 8.19 13.72
CA ALA A 101 8.34 7.85 15.11
C ALA A 101 9.50 8.71 15.63
N VAL A 102 9.31 9.28 16.82
CA VAL A 102 10.34 10.07 17.47
C VAL A 102 11.08 9.19 18.47
N ASN A 103 12.39 9.06 18.24
CA ASN A 103 13.25 8.35 19.19
C ASN A 103 13.58 9.27 20.35
N HIS A 104 13.06 8.95 21.50
CA HIS A 104 13.45 9.57 22.76
C HIS A 104 14.51 8.69 23.41
N LYS A 105 15.68 9.22 23.54
CA LYS A 105 16.74 8.56 24.28
C LYS A 105 16.74 9.04 25.73
#